data_b097c5de44fe73fa588090c723ffae2a
#
_entry.id   b097c5de44fe73fa588090c723ffae2a
#
_cell.length_a   1.000
_cell.length_b   1.000
_cell.length_c   1.000
_cell.angle_alpha   90.00
_cell.angle_beta   90.00
_cell.angle_gamma   90.00
#
_symmetry.space_group_name_H-M   'P 1'
#
loop_
_entity.id
_entity.type
_entity.pdbx_description
1 polymer ?
#
loop_
_entity_poly.entity_id
_entity_poly.type
_entity_poly.pdbx_seq_one_letter_code
_entity_poly.pdbx_strand_id
1 'polypeptide(L)'
;MKKFSWKNVYGVIADMDGVIYRGDKSIKSAIKAIKIWKKKNIKICFLTNNSTKNQIEFKKKLHKMDLNVHKKSIITTSVYVADYLEKKYSNKTKIYIIGSSSLKKTILKKGFVVDKDNASVVISGLDENFTYNKLKTASDLIRKGAKLIGTNSDKIYPIEDGFKPGAGSLVESILASSKLDKCMFIGKPNPIFVSKAVKYLKVKKNNIIFIGDQLETDILAANKSKIYSILVKTGVENTNNKIKPKLIINSLMELPSSK
;
A
#
# COMPACT_ATOMS: atom_id res chain seq x y z
N MET A 1 -16.98 -14.69 20.76
CA MET A 1 -15.72 -14.37 20.05
C MET A 1 -14.54 -14.78 20.92
N LYS A 2 -13.56 -15.58 20.41
CA LYS A 2 -12.35 -15.85 21.19
C LYS A 2 -11.62 -14.56 21.48
N LYS A 3 -11.31 -14.31 22.77
CA LYS A 3 -10.59 -13.12 23.24
C LYS A 3 -9.21 -13.09 22.52
N PHE A 4 -8.85 -11.96 21.91
CA PHE A 4 -7.54 -11.78 21.29
C PHE A 4 -6.44 -12.07 22.32
N SER A 5 -5.47 -12.89 21.95
CA SER A 5 -4.32 -13.22 22.80
C SER A 5 -3.01 -12.91 22.09
N TRP A 6 -2.25 -11.96 22.62
CA TRP A 6 -0.94 -11.61 22.10
C TRP A 6 0.08 -12.76 22.19
N LYS A 7 -0.15 -13.73 23.08
CA LYS A 7 0.74 -14.90 23.25
C LYS A 7 0.96 -15.70 21.97
N ASN A 8 0.01 -15.62 21.03
CA ASN A 8 0.07 -16.36 19.76
C ASN A 8 0.48 -15.49 18.57
N VAL A 9 0.90 -14.24 18.79
CA VAL A 9 1.33 -13.34 17.73
C VAL A 9 2.85 -13.41 17.56
N TYR A 10 3.29 -13.86 16.40
CA TYR A 10 4.70 -13.94 16.01
C TYR A 10 5.03 -13.06 14.82
N GLY A 11 4.02 -12.51 14.14
CA GLY A 11 4.18 -11.64 12.98
C GLY A 11 3.20 -10.48 12.98
N VAL A 12 3.67 -9.33 12.52
CA VAL A 12 2.88 -8.12 12.33
C VAL A 12 3.03 -7.67 10.89
N ILE A 13 1.91 -7.49 10.20
CA ILE A 13 1.83 -6.70 8.97
C ILE A 13 1.32 -5.34 9.40
N ALA A 14 2.05 -4.27 9.12
CA ALA A 14 1.66 -2.91 9.45
C ALA A 14 1.62 -2.06 8.19
N ASP A 15 0.55 -1.28 8.00
CA ASP A 15 0.61 -0.16 7.08
C ASP A 15 1.56 0.91 7.61
N MET A 16 1.88 1.92 6.81
CA MET A 16 2.83 2.96 7.19
C MET A 16 2.19 4.33 7.32
N ASP A 17 1.56 4.83 6.28
CA ASP A 17 0.89 6.13 6.28
C ASP A 17 -0.34 6.07 7.20
N GLY A 18 -0.45 6.97 8.19
CA GLY A 18 -1.52 6.92 9.20
C GLY A 18 -1.30 5.94 10.36
N VAL A 19 -0.36 4.99 10.24
CA VAL A 19 -0.05 3.99 11.27
C VAL A 19 1.30 4.24 11.94
N ILE A 20 2.34 4.51 11.16
CA ILE A 20 3.71 4.76 11.65
C ILE A 20 4.03 6.25 11.65
N TYR A 21 3.51 6.97 10.67
CA TYR A 21 3.70 8.41 10.48
C TYR A 21 2.51 9.03 9.74
N ARG A 22 2.39 10.36 9.80
CA ARG A 22 1.55 11.19 8.92
C ARG A 22 2.48 12.16 8.20
N GLY A 23 2.49 12.12 6.86
CA GLY A 23 3.48 12.86 6.09
C GLY A 23 4.91 12.53 6.53
N ASP A 24 5.67 13.51 7.00
CA ASP A 24 7.02 13.31 7.53
C ASP A 24 7.11 13.27 9.06
N LYS A 25 5.98 13.44 9.76
CA LYS A 25 5.89 13.41 11.23
C LYS A 25 5.62 11.99 11.74
N SER A 26 6.55 11.43 12.51
CA SER A 26 6.39 10.11 13.11
C SER A 26 5.32 10.08 14.21
N ILE A 27 4.57 8.98 14.29
CA ILE A 27 3.67 8.67 15.40
C ILE A 27 4.52 8.02 16.50
N LYS A 28 4.93 8.82 17.50
CA LYS A 28 5.88 8.40 18.55
C LYS A 28 5.47 7.10 19.27
N SER A 29 4.18 6.95 19.54
CA SER A 29 3.63 5.73 20.17
C SER A 29 3.82 4.50 19.29
N ALA A 30 3.66 4.63 17.96
CA ALA A 30 3.88 3.53 17.02
C ALA A 30 5.37 3.14 16.96
N ILE A 31 6.27 4.11 16.89
CA ILE A 31 7.72 3.84 16.92
C ILE A 31 8.11 3.09 18.21
N LYS A 32 7.60 3.53 19.38
CA LYS A 32 7.84 2.87 20.68
C LYS A 32 7.32 1.43 20.68
N ALA A 33 6.09 1.21 20.24
CA ALA A 33 5.48 -0.14 20.16
C ALA A 33 6.31 -1.08 19.27
N ILE A 34 6.70 -0.63 18.06
CA ILE A 34 7.50 -1.42 17.14
C ILE A 34 8.87 -1.79 17.73
N LYS A 35 9.53 -0.85 18.43
CA LYS A 35 10.80 -1.15 19.12
C LYS A 35 10.63 -2.23 20.20
N ILE A 36 9.54 -2.18 20.96
CA ILE A 36 9.20 -3.21 21.96
C ILE A 36 8.99 -4.56 21.27
N TRP A 37 8.20 -4.62 20.20
CA TRP A 37 7.93 -5.86 19.47
C TRP A 37 9.20 -6.47 18.87
N LYS A 38 10.12 -5.64 18.34
CA LYS A 38 11.43 -6.09 17.85
C LYS A 38 12.27 -6.73 18.96
N LYS A 39 12.32 -6.12 20.16
CA LYS A 39 13.00 -6.70 21.33
C LYS A 39 12.42 -8.07 21.72
N LYS A 40 11.15 -8.32 21.45
CA LYS A 40 10.44 -9.59 21.69
C LYS A 40 10.50 -10.56 20.51
N ASN A 41 11.37 -10.31 19.54
CA ASN A 41 11.53 -11.13 18.33
C ASN A 41 10.25 -11.29 17.49
N ILE A 42 9.28 -10.38 17.61
CA ILE A 42 8.11 -10.35 16.73
C ILE A 42 8.57 -9.84 15.35
N LYS A 43 8.32 -10.63 14.31
CA LYS A 43 8.67 -10.28 12.94
C LYS A 43 7.71 -9.21 12.42
N ILE A 44 8.24 -8.18 11.78
CA ILE A 44 7.42 -7.07 11.28
C ILE A 44 7.66 -6.90 9.78
N CYS A 45 6.56 -6.77 9.04
CA CYS A 45 6.53 -6.43 7.63
C CYS A 45 5.70 -5.16 7.43
N PHE A 46 6.27 -4.16 6.80
CA PHE A 46 5.58 -2.93 6.41
C PHE A 46 5.00 -3.11 5.02
N LEU A 47 3.68 -2.97 4.88
CA LEU A 47 2.95 -3.17 3.63
C LEU A 47 2.21 -1.90 3.25
N THR A 48 2.75 -1.14 2.29
CA THR A 48 2.18 0.16 1.92
C THR A 48 1.64 0.19 0.50
N ASN A 49 0.49 0.86 0.34
CA ASN A 49 -0.07 1.23 -0.96
C ASN A 49 0.66 2.41 -1.61
N ASN A 50 1.49 3.12 -0.85
CA ASN A 50 2.20 4.28 -1.33
C ASN A 50 3.27 3.88 -2.37
N SER A 51 3.05 4.30 -3.61
CA SER A 51 3.94 4.04 -4.76
C SER A 51 4.96 5.15 -5.03
N THR A 52 4.99 6.21 -4.18
CA THR A 52 5.86 7.37 -4.42
C THR A 52 7.32 7.11 -4.12
N LYS A 53 7.62 6.11 -3.32
CA LYS A 53 8.96 5.73 -2.88
C LYS A 53 9.22 4.24 -3.08
N ASN A 54 10.46 3.86 -3.32
CA ASN A 54 10.89 2.46 -3.31
C ASN A 54 11.31 2.03 -1.89
N GLN A 55 11.68 0.75 -1.75
CA GLN A 55 12.08 0.16 -0.46
C GLN A 55 13.27 0.86 0.21
N ILE A 56 14.23 1.35 -0.57
CA ILE A 56 15.43 2.04 -0.04
C ILE A 56 15.05 3.42 0.47
N GLU A 57 14.23 4.14 -0.26
CA GLU A 57 13.73 5.47 0.11
C GLU A 57 12.86 5.39 1.38
N PHE A 58 11.96 4.39 1.48
CA PHE A 58 11.20 4.16 2.70
C PHE A 58 12.08 3.75 3.88
N LYS A 59 13.09 2.90 3.66
CA LYS A 59 14.06 2.56 4.71
C LYS A 59 14.75 3.81 5.26
N LYS A 60 15.18 4.73 4.37
CA LYS A 60 15.79 6.01 4.78
C LYS A 60 14.79 6.87 5.55
N LYS A 61 13.54 6.94 5.11
CA LYS A 61 12.47 7.68 5.82
C LYS A 61 12.24 7.13 7.22
N LEU A 62 12.08 5.80 7.37
CA LEU A 62 11.89 5.16 8.67
C LEU A 62 13.12 5.32 9.59
N HIS A 63 14.33 5.30 9.02
CA HIS A 63 15.55 5.53 9.79
C HIS A 63 15.61 6.94 10.39
N LYS A 64 15.21 7.98 9.62
CA LYS A 64 15.09 9.35 10.15
C LYS A 64 14.06 9.46 11.29
N MET A 65 13.10 8.54 11.37
CA MET A 65 12.10 8.44 12.42
C MET A 65 12.52 7.51 13.57
N ASP A 66 13.84 7.23 13.69
CA ASP A 66 14.41 6.36 14.72
C ASP A 66 13.88 4.91 14.66
N LEU A 67 13.55 4.44 13.46
CA LEU A 67 13.11 3.07 13.21
C LEU A 67 14.04 2.38 12.19
N ASN A 68 15.05 1.67 12.70
CA ASN A 68 15.95 0.92 11.85
C ASN A 68 15.34 -0.42 11.41
N VAL A 69 15.12 -0.59 10.11
CA VAL A 69 14.49 -1.77 9.51
C VAL A 69 15.27 -2.28 8.31
N HIS A 70 15.14 -3.56 8.01
CA HIS A 70 15.75 -4.14 6.81
C HIS A 70 14.88 -3.79 5.57
N LYS A 71 15.51 -3.42 4.43
CA LYS A 71 14.76 -3.04 3.21
C LYS A 71 13.77 -4.12 2.74
N LYS A 72 14.10 -5.41 2.92
CA LYS A 72 13.21 -6.53 2.53
C LYS A 72 11.94 -6.62 3.39
N SER A 73 11.91 -5.98 4.58
CA SER A 73 10.70 -5.91 5.41
C SER A 73 9.69 -4.88 4.92
N ILE A 74 10.02 -4.08 3.92
CA ILE A 74 9.16 -3.06 3.35
C ILE A 74 8.66 -3.55 1.99
N ILE A 75 7.36 -3.72 1.84
CA ILE A 75 6.72 -4.12 0.59
C ILE A 75 5.88 -2.95 0.10
N THR A 76 6.21 -2.44 -1.10
CA THR A 76 5.57 -1.27 -1.71
C THR A 76 4.82 -1.68 -2.96
N THR A 77 3.75 -0.96 -3.28
CA THR A 77 3.03 -1.17 -4.54
C THR A 77 3.90 -0.88 -5.76
N SER A 78 4.85 0.06 -5.70
CA SER A 78 5.76 0.35 -6.82
C SER A 78 6.57 -0.88 -7.25
N VAL A 79 7.15 -1.60 -6.28
CA VAL A 79 7.91 -2.83 -6.56
C VAL A 79 6.97 -3.95 -7.01
N TYR A 80 5.82 -4.08 -6.36
CA TYR A 80 4.89 -5.17 -6.68
C TYR A 80 4.24 -5.00 -8.05
N VAL A 81 3.92 -3.78 -8.48
CA VAL A 81 3.44 -3.49 -9.85
C VAL A 81 4.51 -3.89 -10.88
N ALA A 82 5.77 -3.51 -10.66
CA ALA A 82 6.85 -3.87 -11.56
C ALA A 82 7.04 -5.40 -11.68
N ASP A 83 7.00 -6.12 -10.55
CA ASP A 83 7.06 -7.60 -10.53
C ASP A 83 5.84 -8.25 -11.19
N TYR A 84 4.65 -7.65 -11.04
CA TYR A 84 3.43 -8.12 -11.69
C TYR A 84 3.53 -7.95 -13.22
N LEU A 85 3.97 -6.78 -13.67
CA LEU A 85 4.14 -6.50 -15.10
C LEU A 85 5.14 -7.47 -15.74
N GLU A 86 6.30 -7.69 -15.12
CA GLU A 86 7.34 -8.61 -15.59
C GLU A 86 6.83 -10.04 -15.75
N LYS A 87 5.91 -10.48 -14.89
CA LYS A 87 5.30 -11.82 -14.95
C LYS A 87 4.19 -11.93 -15.99
N LYS A 88 3.47 -10.85 -16.23
CA LYS A 88 2.25 -10.86 -17.05
C LYS A 88 2.47 -10.43 -18.48
N TYR A 89 3.48 -9.62 -18.73
CA TYR A 89 3.74 -8.99 -20.02
C TYR A 89 5.21 -9.17 -20.45
N SER A 90 5.43 -9.24 -21.75
CA SER A 90 6.78 -9.17 -22.31
C SER A 90 7.39 -7.78 -22.04
N ASN A 91 8.71 -7.71 -21.84
CA ASN A 91 9.43 -6.45 -21.70
C ASN A 91 9.33 -5.54 -22.95
N LYS A 92 8.99 -6.11 -24.13
CA LYS A 92 8.68 -5.34 -25.34
C LYS A 92 7.33 -4.64 -25.29
N THR A 93 6.48 -4.94 -24.28
CA THR A 93 5.17 -4.31 -24.12
C THR A 93 5.34 -2.82 -23.87
N LYS A 94 4.73 -2.02 -24.72
CA LYS A 94 4.68 -0.56 -24.59
C LYS A 94 3.71 -0.19 -23.50
N ILE A 95 4.14 0.67 -22.57
CA ILE A 95 3.35 1.08 -21.39
C ILE A 95 3.32 2.59 -21.27
N TYR A 96 2.25 3.13 -20.70
CA TYR A 96 2.15 4.51 -20.28
C TYR A 96 2.03 4.59 -18.76
N ILE A 97 2.80 5.46 -18.12
CA ILE A 97 2.88 5.52 -16.64
C ILE A 97 2.52 6.92 -16.14
N ILE A 98 1.42 7.01 -15.40
CA ILE A 98 1.07 8.13 -14.54
C ILE A 98 1.52 7.75 -13.13
N GLY A 99 2.43 8.54 -12.54
CA GLY A 99 2.95 8.27 -11.20
C GLY A 99 4.27 8.95 -10.92
N SER A 100 4.75 8.76 -9.71
CA SER A 100 6.00 9.33 -9.23
C SER A 100 7.23 8.88 -10.04
N SER A 101 8.31 9.63 -9.93
CA SER A 101 9.59 9.26 -10.54
C SER A 101 10.11 7.92 -10.02
N SER A 102 9.84 7.58 -8.75
CA SER A 102 10.24 6.29 -8.16
C SER A 102 9.48 5.12 -8.77
N LEU A 103 8.16 5.25 -8.97
CA LEU A 103 7.34 4.23 -9.66
C LEU A 103 7.85 4.02 -11.08
N LYS A 104 8.03 5.11 -11.85
CA LYS A 104 8.56 5.05 -13.22
C LYS A 104 9.90 4.34 -13.28
N LYS A 105 10.88 4.78 -12.48
CA LYS A 105 12.21 4.15 -12.42
C LYS A 105 12.15 2.67 -12.05
N THR A 106 11.25 2.28 -11.14
CA THR A 106 11.11 0.88 -10.71
C THR A 106 10.59 -0.02 -11.82
N ILE A 107 9.63 0.47 -12.60
CA ILE A 107 9.07 -0.27 -13.74
C ILE A 107 10.07 -0.32 -14.91
N LEU A 108 10.72 0.80 -15.22
CA LEU A 108 11.72 0.86 -16.32
C LEU A 108 12.92 -0.05 -16.08
N LYS A 109 13.32 -0.28 -14.82
CA LYS A 109 14.37 -1.26 -14.48
C LYS A 109 14.04 -2.70 -14.88
N LYS A 110 12.76 -3.01 -15.16
CA LYS A 110 12.32 -4.32 -15.68
C LYS A 110 12.37 -4.41 -17.21
N GLY A 111 12.87 -3.37 -17.88
CA GLY A 111 13.05 -3.35 -19.33
C GLY A 111 11.84 -2.92 -20.15
N PHE A 112 10.76 -2.45 -19.50
CA PHE A 112 9.58 -1.94 -20.22
C PHE A 112 9.86 -0.63 -20.95
N VAL A 113 9.19 -0.43 -22.09
CA VAL A 113 9.31 0.77 -22.92
C VAL A 113 8.11 1.67 -22.69
N VAL A 114 8.36 2.95 -22.37
CA VAL A 114 7.30 3.95 -22.25
C VAL A 114 6.96 4.50 -23.63
N ASP A 115 5.67 4.45 -23.97
CA ASP A 115 5.12 5.00 -25.20
C ASP A 115 3.79 5.70 -24.91
N LYS A 116 3.71 7.00 -25.19
CA LYS A 116 2.51 7.81 -24.93
C LYS A 116 1.44 7.68 -26.03
N ASP A 117 1.79 7.14 -27.18
CA ASP A 117 0.90 7.11 -28.35
C ASP A 117 0.37 5.69 -28.64
N ASN A 118 1.16 4.64 -28.31
CA ASN A 118 0.87 3.26 -28.67
C ASN A 118 1.01 2.29 -27.47
N ALA A 119 0.83 2.76 -26.23
CA ALA A 119 0.87 1.88 -25.07
C ALA A 119 -0.35 0.94 -25.05
N SER A 120 -0.09 -0.34 -24.78
CA SER A 120 -1.15 -1.35 -24.56
C SER A 120 -1.52 -1.53 -23.10
N VAL A 121 -0.75 -0.90 -22.17
CA VAL A 121 -1.03 -0.89 -20.74
C VAL A 121 -0.79 0.50 -20.19
N VAL A 122 -1.77 1.03 -19.48
CA VAL A 122 -1.69 2.27 -18.71
C VAL A 122 -1.56 1.90 -17.23
N ILE A 123 -0.52 2.39 -16.58
CA ILE A 123 -0.32 2.26 -15.13
C ILE A 123 -0.59 3.60 -14.48
N SER A 124 -1.49 3.63 -13.48
CA SER A 124 -1.77 4.82 -12.69
C SER A 124 -1.45 4.59 -11.21
N GLY A 125 -0.54 5.40 -10.68
CA GLY A 125 -0.20 5.52 -9.28
C GLY A 125 -0.30 6.97 -8.82
N LEU A 126 0.14 7.26 -7.60
CA LEU A 126 0.14 8.63 -7.09
C LEU A 126 1.13 9.49 -7.89
N ASP A 127 0.61 10.57 -8.46
CA ASP A 127 1.36 11.57 -9.24
C ASP A 127 0.91 12.98 -8.81
N GLU A 128 1.69 13.62 -7.96
CA GLU A 128 1.40 14.99 -7.49
C GLU A 128 1.51 16.04 -8.63
N ASN A 129 2.12 15.66 -9.75
CA ASN A 129 2.17 16.46 -10.97
C ASN A 129 1.17 15.97 -12.03
N PHE A 130 0.03 15.42 -11.61
CA PHE A 130 -1.04 15.01 -12.51
C PHE A 130 -1.60 16.22 -13.26
N THR A 131 -1.78 16.06 -14.58
CA THR A 131 -2.26 17.14 -15.45
C THR A 131 -3.39 16.65 -16.33
N TYR A 132 -4.18 17.62 -16.87
CA TYR A 132 -5.20 17.33 -17.87
C TYR A 132 -4.65 16.56 -19.08
N ASN A 133 -3.45 16.92 -19.57
CA ASN A 133 -2.83 16.21 -20.69
C ASN A 133 -2.48 14.75 -20.35
N LYS A 134 -2.04 14.45 -19.13
CA LYS A 134 -1.84 13.06 -18.69
C LYS A 134 -3.14 12.29 -18.64
N LEU A 135 -4.22 12.90 -18.15
CA LEU A 135 -5.55 12.32 -18.14
C LEU A 135 -6.03 12.03 -19.57
N LYS A 136 -5.94 13.03 -20.46
CA LYS A 136 -6.30 12.88 -21.88
C LYS A 136 -5.57 11.73 -22.54
N THR A 137 -4.23 11.68 -22.42
CA THR A 137 -3.40 10.62 -22.99
C THR A 137 -3.79 9.24 -22.49
N ALA A 138 -3.98 9.08 -21.17
CA ALA A 138 -4.41 7.81 -20.59
C ALA A 138 -5.79 7.37 -21.13
N SER A 139 -6.73 8.29 -21.18
CA SER A 139 -8.10 8.03 -21.67
C SER A 139 -8.12 7.65 -23.15
N ASP A 140 -7.31 8.32 -23.99
CA ASP A 140 -7.21 8.00 -25.40
C ASP A 140 -6.60 6.61 -25.64
N LEU A 141 -5.53 6.27 -24.92
CA LEU A 141 -4.93 4.94 -24.96
C LEU A 141 -5.92 3.85 -24.55
N ILE A 142 -6.67 4.08 -23.47
CA ILE A 142 -7.67 3.12 -22.98
C ILE A 142 -8.81 2.96 -24.01
N ARG A 143 -9.29 4.04 -24.61
CA ARG A 143 -10.30 3.96 -25.69
C ARG A 143 -9.79 3.21 -26.91
N LYS A 144 -8.48 3.19 -27.17
CA LYS A 144 -7.82 2.37 -28.17
C LYS A 144 -7.58 0.92 -27.75
N GLY A 145 -8.04 0.52 -26.53
CA GLY A 145 -7.93 -0.86 -26.03
C GLY A 145 -6.81 -1.13 -25.04
N ALA A 146 -6.07 -0.11 -24.59
CA ALA A 146 -5.06 -0.29 -23.54
C ALA A 146 -5.73 -0.69 -22.21
N LYS A 147 -5.08 -1.59 -21.46
CA LYS A 147 -5.54 -2.03 -20.14
C LYS A 147 -5.12 -1.04 -19.07
N LEU A 148 -6.05 -0.64 -18.18
CA LEU A 148 -5.75 0.19 -17.02
C LEU A 148 -5.39 -0.67 -15.80
N ILE A 149 -4.26 -0.35 -15.16
CA ILE A 149 -3.80 -0.94 -13.91
C ILE A 149 -3.55 0.18 -12.90
N GLY A 150 -4.32 0.20 -11.81
CA GLY A 150 -4.12 1.10 -10.67
C GLY A 150 -3.14 0.50 -9.65
N THR A 151 -2.26 1.31 -9.10
CA THR A 151 -1.39 0.86 -8.01
C THR A 151 -2.18 0.52 -6.76
N ASN A 152 -3.17 1.34 -6.41
CA ASN A 152 -4.07 1.18 -5.27
C ASN A 152 -5.35 2.01 -5.45
N SER A 153 -6.34 1.75 -4.60
CA SER A 153 -7.66 2.39 -4.62
C SER A 153 -7.84 3.49 -3.56
N ASP A 154 -6.77 3.88 -2.84
CA ASP A 154 -6.86 4.89 -1.79
C ASP A 154 -7.25 6.24 -2.40
N LYS A 155 -8.41 6.79 -2.03
CA LYS A 155 -8.90 8.07 -2.53
C LYS A 155 -8.17 9.25 -1.88
N ILE A 156 -7.79 9.09 -0.62
CA ILE A 156 -7.04 10.08 0.17
C ILE A 156 -5.92 9.40 0.92
N TYR A 157 -4.92 10.15 1.35
CA TYR A 157 -3.91 9.70 2.31
C TYR A 157 -3.57 10.79 3.32
N PRO A 158 -3.20 10.44 4.58
CA PRO A 158 -2.97 11.42 5.63
C PRO A 158 -1.61 12.10 5.47
N ILE A 159 -1.61 13.41 5.69
CA ILE A 159 -0.43 14.25 5.87
C ILE A 159 -0.44 14.85 7.27
N GLU A 160 0.56 15.68 7.61
CA GLU A 160 0.66 16.31 8.94
C GLU A 160 -0.63 17.03 9.33
N ASP A 161 -1.11 17.90 8.45
CA ASP A 161 -2.25 18.80 8.67
C ASP A 161 -3.36 18.50 7.65
N GLY A 162 -3.99 17.30 7.74
CA GLY A 162 -5.12 16.94 6.90
C GLY A 162 -4.86 15.75 5.96
N PHE A 163 -5.36 15.87 4.74
CA PHE A 163 -5.34 14.80 3.74
C PHE A 163 -5.02 15.34 2.35
N LYS A 164 -4.35 14.51 1.53
CA LYS A 164 -4.17 14.76 0.10
C LYS A 164 -4.91 13.70 -0.73
N PRO A 165 -5.28 14.01 -2.00
CA PRO A 165 -5.81 13.02 -2.93
C PRO A 165 -4.83 11.86 -3.14
N GLY A 166 -5.34 10.63 -3.05
CA GLY A 166 -4.58 9.40 -3.26
C GLY A 166 -4.56 8.96 -4.72
N ALA A 167 -3.85 7.87 -5.00
CA ALA A 167 -3.78 7.29 -6.34
C ALA A 167 -5.16 6.85 -6.85
N GLY A 168 -6.05 6.40 -5.97
CA GLY A 168 -7.43 6.02 -6.31
C GLY A 168 -8.21 7.16 -6.95
N SER A 169 -8.07 8.40 -6.47
CA SER A 169 -8.74 9.57 -7.06
C SER A 169 -8.28 9.84 -8.49
N LEU A 170 -6.99 9.62 -8.78
CA LEU A 170 -6.45 9.74 -10.14
C LEU A 170 -6.97 8.61 -11.04
N VAL A 171 -7.05 7.39 -10.53
CA VAL A 171 -7.61 6.25 -11.26
C VAL A 171 -9.09 6.47 -11.55
N GLU A 172 -9.88 6.96 -10.60
CA GLU A 172 -11.31 7.28 -10.79
C GLU A 172 -11.52 8.32 -11.91
N SER A 173 -10.68 9.37 -11.97
CA SER A 173 -10.76 10.36 -13.05
C SER A 173 -10.47 9.74 -14.43
N ILE A 174 -9.53 8.79 -14.49
CA ILE A 174 -9.22 8.05 -15.73
C ILE A 174 -10.36 7.11 -16.09
N LEU A 175 -10.95 6.38 -15.14
CA LEU A 175 -12.11 5.53 -15.38
C LEU A 175 -13.27 6.33 -15.96
N ALA A 176 -13.64 7.42 -15.30
CA ALA A 176 -14.74 8.30 -15.74
C ALA A 176 -14.50 8.84 -17.16
N SER A 177 -13.29 9.34 -17.46
CA SER A 177 -12.98 9.94 -18.77
C SER A 177 -12.79 8.91 -19.90
N SER A 178 -12.45 7.67 -19.58
CA SER A 178 -12.31 6.57 -20.55
C SER A 178 -13.55 5.71 -20.72
N LYS A 179 -14.62 5.96 -19.95
CA LYS A 179 -15.86 5.17 -19.91
C LYS A 179 -15.63 3.70 -19.51
N LEU A 180 -14.67 3.46 -18.63
CA LEU A 180 -14.46 2.16 -18.01
C LEU A 180 -15.15 2.11 -16.63
N ASP A 181 -15.86 1.00 -16.35
CA ASP A 181 -16.51 0.80 -15.04
C ASP A 181 -15.51 0.44 -13.94
N LYS A 182 -14.43 -0.24 -14.29
CA LYS A 182 -13.46 -0.77 -13.33
C LYS A 182 -12.09 -1.02 -13.93
N CYS A 183 -11.08 -1.07 -13.07
CA CYS A 183 -9.74 -1.53 -13.43
C CYS A 183 -9.21 -2.53 -12.41
N MET A 184 -8.03 -3.09 -12.69
CA MET A 184 -7.31 -3.91 -11.74
C MET A 184 -6.50 -3.04 -10.78
N PHE A 185 -6.70 -3.19 -9.46
CA PHE A 185 -5.83 -2.64 -8.44
C PHE A 185 -4.83 -3.70 -7.93
N ILE A 186 -3.55 -3.34 -7.88
CA ILE A 186 -2.46 -4.24 -7.48
C ILE A 186 -2.27 -4.25 -5.97
N GLY A 187 -2.37 -3.09 -5.31
CA GLY A 187 -2.20 -2.92 -3.87
C GLY A 187 -3.38 -3.44 -3.04
N LYS A 188 -3.37 -3.11 -1.74
CA LYS A 188 -4.51 -3.37 -0.85
C LYS A 188 -5.78 -2.75 -1.45
N PRO A 189 -6.94 -3.42 -1.40
CA PRO A 189 -7.25 -4.62 -0.63
C PRO A 189 -7.00 -5.96 -1.36
N ASN A 190 -6.11 -6.02 -2.35
CA ASN A 190 -5.82 -7.25 -3.09
C ASN A 190 -5.10 -8.27 -2.18
N PRO A 191 -5.67 -9.47 -1.93
CA PRO A 191 -5.07 -10.45 -1.02
C PRO A 191 -3.76 -11.05 -1.55
N ILE A 192 -3.51 -10.98 -2.87
CA ILE A 192 -2.25 -11.44 -3.45
C ILE A 192 -1.11 -10.50 -3.00
N PHE A 193 -1.36 -9.21 -2.86
CA PHE A 193 -0.38 -8.26 -2.33
C PHE A 193 -0.04 -8.58 -0.86
N VAL A 194 -1.07 -8.88 -0.03
CA VAL A 194 -0.87 -9.31 1.36
C VAL A 194 -0.08 -10.61 1.46
N SER A 195 -0.26 -11.53 0.52
CA SER A 195 0.47 -12.81 0.50
C SER A 195 2.00 -12.65 0.44
N LYS A 196 2.48 -11.53 -0.13
CA LYS A 196 3.92 -11.20 -0.14
C LYS A 196 4.44 -10.91 1.27
N ALA A 197 3.66 -10.19 2.10
CA ALA A 197 4.01 -9.91 3.48
C ALA A 197 4.00 -11.21 4.32
N VAL A 198 3.00 -12.07 4.14
CA VAL A 198 2.95 -13.38 4.79
C VAL A 198 4.16 -14.24 4.43
N LYS A 199 4.52 -14.29 3.13
CA LYS A 199 5.70 -15.03 2.66
C LYS A 199 7.01 -14.47 3.26
N TYR A 200 7.12 -13.15 3.37
CA TYR A 200 8.28 -12.52 3.99
C TYR A 200 8.40 -12.87 5.48
N LEU A 201 7.30 -12.81 6.23
CA LEU A 201 7.29 -13.09 7.67
C LEU A 201 7.65 -14.54 7.99
N LYS A 202 7.33 -15.50 7.11
CA LYS A 202 7.52 -16.94 7.36
C LYS A 202 6.85 -17.39 8.68
N VAL A 203 5.65 -16.88 8.94
CA VAL A 203 4.82 -17.15 10.12
C VAL A 203 3.46 -17.68 9.66
N LYS A 204 2.86 -18.62 10.40
CA LYS A 204 1.50 -19.10 10.10
C LYS A 204 0.50 -17.95 10.18
N LYS A 205 -0.46 -17.87 9.25
CA LYS A 205 -1.43 -16.76 9.17
C LYS A 205 -2.16 -16.50 10.49
N ASN A 206 -2.53 -17.54 11.22
CA ASN A 206 -3.24 -17.43 12.50
C ASN A 206 -2.38 -16.79 13.62
N ASN A 207 -1.08 -16.65 13.40
CA ASN A 207 -0.12 -16.02 14.31
C ASN A 207 0.35 -14.64 13.78
N ILE A 208 -0.36 -14.10 12.77
CA ILE A 208 -0.10 -12.80 12.20
C ILE A 208 -1.28 -11.89 12.52
N ILE A 209 -0.98 -10.63 12.87
CA ILE A 209 -1.95 -9.54 12.90
C ILE A 209 -1.67 -8.58 11.77
N PHE A 210 -2.71 -7.93 11.25
CA PHE A 210 -2.58 -6.85 10.28
C PHE A 210 -3.16 -5.57 10.88
N ILE A 211 -2.33 -4.54 10.97
CA ILE A 211 -2.66 -3.23 11.52
C ILE A 211 -2.70 -2.21 10.40
N GLY A 212 -3.81 -1.49 10.29
CA GLY A 212 -3.98 -0.40 9.34
C GLY A 212 -4.94 0.64 9.86
N ASP A 213 -5.04 1.77 9.17
CA ASP A 213 -5.90 2.89 9.52
C ASP A 213 -7.13 3.04 8.61
N GLN A 214 -7.17 2.30 7.48
CA GLN A 214 -8.25 2.40 6.52
C GLN A 214 -9.07 1.12 6.42
N LEU A 215 -10.42 1.25 6.52
CA LEU A 215 -11.34 0.10 6.41
C LEU A 215 -11.31 -0.52 5.01
N GLU A 216 -11.37 0.30 3.95
CA GLU A 216 -11.56 -0.15 2.58
C GLU A 216 -10.31 -0.78 1.97
N THR A 217 -9.15 -0.49 2.49
CA THR A 217 -7.89 -1.05 2.00
C THR A 217 -7.26 -2.02 2.98
N ASP A 218 -6.92 -1.59 4.20
CA ASP A 218 -6.19 -2.42 5.18
C ASP A 218 -7.05 -3.52 5.78
N ILE A 219 -8.18 -3.11 6.37
CA ILE A 219 -9.05 -4.05 7.08
C ILE A 219 -9.69 -5.02 6.11
N LEU A 220 -10.14 -4.53 4.95
CA LEU A 220 -10.67 -5.38 3.89
C LEU A 220 -9.61 -6.37 3.37
N ALA A 221 -8.34 -5.92 3.19
CA ALA A 221 -7.23 -6.80 2.79
C ALA A 221 -6.94 -7.88 3.82
N ALA A 222 -6.90 -7.50 5.11
CA ALA A 222 -6.70 -8.43 6.21
C ALA A 222 -7.82 -9.47 6.27
N ASN A 223 -9.08 -9.04 6.19
CA ASN A 223 -10.27 -9.90 6.23
C ASN A 223 -10.29 -10.87 5.03
N LYS A 224 -10.06 -10.39 3.79
CA LYS A 224 -9.95 -11.23 2.59
C LYS A 224 -8.81 -12.23 2.70
N SER A 225 -7.74 -11.89 3.39
CA SER A 225 -6.58 -12.76 3.61
C SER A 225 -6.73 -13.71 4.79
N LYS A 226 -7.86 -13.62 5.54
CA LYS A 226 -8.12 -14.39 6.79
C LYS A 226 -7.04 -14.14 7.85
N ILE A 227 -6.60 -12.89 8.01
CA ILE A 227 -5.64 -12.42 9.02
C ILE A 227 -6.39 -11.57 10.03
N TYR A 228 -6.00 -11.64 11.31
CA TYR A 228 -6.61 -10.85 12.37
C TYR A 228 -6.39 -9.34 12.11
N SER A 229 -7.48 -8.60 11.86
CA SER A 229 -7.44 -7.20 11.46
C SER A 229 -7.57 -6.26 12.66
N ILE A 230 -6.70 -5.27 12.73
CA ILE A 230 -6.70 -4.23 13.77
C ILE A 230 -6.76 -2.87 13.08
N LEU A 231 -7.82 -2.11 13.37
CA LEU A 231 -7.94 -0.72 12.96
C LEU A 231 -7.33 0.18 14.02
N VAL A 232 -6.37 1.02 13.63
CA VAL A 232 -5.85 2.08 14.48
C VAL A 232 -6.39 3.44 14.05
N LYS A 233 -6.86 4.24 15.01
CA LYS A 233 -7.50 5.54 14.77
C LYS A 233 -6.51 6.72 14.64
N THR A 234 -5.29 6.47 14.17
CA THR A 234 -4.26 7.51 14.03
C THR A 234 -4.15 8.09 12.62
N GLY A 235 -4.89 7.56 11.67
CA GLY A 235 -4.84 7.94 10.27
C GLY A 235 -6.13 8.52 9.73
N VAL A 236 -6.75 7.85 8.77
CA VAL A 236 -7.95 8.31 8.07
C VAL A 236 -9.20 8.08 8.90
N GLU A 237 -10.13 9.05 8.89
CA GLU A 237 -11.46 8.85 9.43
C GLU A 237 -12.25 7.89 8.54
N ASN A 238 -12.85 6.89 9.16
CA ASN A 238 -13.53 5.80 8.45
C ASN A 238 -15.05 5.90 8.63
N THR A 239 -15.77 6.03 7.53
CA THR A 239 -17.24 6.13 7.50
C THR A 239 -17.94 4.85 7.05
N ASN A 240 -17.20 3.88 6.49
CA ASN A 240 -17.77 2.64 5.95
C ASN A 240 -18.06 1.62 7.05
N ASN A 241 -19.32 1.54 7.48
CA ASN A 241 -19.77 0.63 8.53
C ASN A 241 -19.95 -0.84 8.10
N LYS A 242 -19.78 -1.17 6.81
CA LYS A 242 -19.93 -2.55 6.31
C LYS A 242 -18.68 -3.41 6.55
N ILE A 243 -17.50 -2.78 6.62
CA ILE A 243 -16.23 -3.48 6.84
C ILE A 243 -15.90 -3.45 8.33
N LYS A 244 -15.84 -4.62 8.97
CA LYS A 244 -15.61 -4.73 10.42
C LYS A 244 -14.19 -5.20 10.70
N PRO A 245 -13.38 -4.43 11.46
CA PRO A 245 -12.14 -4.92 12.04
C PRO A 245 -12.43 -5.91 13.19
N LYS A 246 -11.45 -6.76 13.51
CA LYS A 246 -11.52 -7.63 14.68
C LYS A 246 -11.23 -6.88 16.01
N LEU A 247 -10.44 -5.82 15.92
CA LEU A 247 -10.12 -4.94 17.06
C LEU A 247 -9.97 -3.50 16.55
N ILE A 248 -10.38 -2.55 17.37
CA ILE A 248 -10.16 -1.11 17.16
C ILE A 248 -9.31 -0.59 18.30
N ILE A 249 -8.29 0.20 18.01
CA ILE A 249 -7.38 0.80 18.98
C ILE A 249 -7.14 2.29 18.63
N ASN A 250 -6.82 3.10 19.63
CA ASN A 250 -6.43 4.49 19.39
C ASN A 250 -4.90 4.62 19.22
N SER A 251 -4.13 3.66 19.74
CA SER A 251 -2.67 3.66 19.68
C SER A 251 -2.12 2.24 19.62
N LEU A 252 -0.99 2.03 18.92
CA LEU A 252 -0.29 0.75 18.93
C LEU A 252 0.20 0.33 20.34
N MET A 253 0.31 1.29 21.26
CA MET A 253 0.68 1.01 22.66
C MET A 253 -0.43 0.30 23.46
N GLU A 254 -1.68 0.30 22.97
CA GLU A 254 -2.77 -0.48 23.58
C GLU A 254 -2.63 -1.99 23.31
N LEU A 255 -1.83 -2.37 22.32
CA LEU A 255 -1.55 -3.77 22.07
C LEU A 255 -0.58 -4.28 23.13
N PRO A 256 -0.87 -5.43 23.78
CA PRO A 256 -0.07 -5.91 24.89
C PRO A 256 1.39 -6.08 24.52
N SER A 257 2.24 -5.55 25.35
CA SER A 257 3.70 -5.73 25.26
C SER A 257 4.17 -6.99 26.00
N SER A 258 3.27 -7.72 26.64
CA SER A 258 3.60 -8.87 27.48
C SER A 258 3.61 -10.19 26.69
N LYS A 259 4.75 -10.84 26.64
CA LYS A 259 4.84 -12.27 26.89
C LYS A 259 5.04 -12.46 28.36
#